data_ab5fe309ad5cdf3896deebabd9881b45
#
_entry.id   ab5fe309ad5cdf3896deebabd9881b45
#
_cell.length_a   1.000
_cell.length_b   1.000
_cell.length_c   1.000
_cell.angle_alpha   90.00
_cell.angle_beta   90.00
_cell.angle_gamma   90.00
#
_symmetry.space_group_name_H-M   'P 1'
#
loop_
_entity.id
_entity.type
_entity.pdbx_description
1 polymer ?
#
loop_
_entity_poly.entity_id
_entity_poly.type
_entity_poly.pdbx_seq_one_letter_code
_entity_poly.pdbx_strand_id
1 'polypeptide(L)'
;GATQITKLRSHMYIVDFALENGTEISYVFNITKHDKYFLQRMRPYAMVQGKYADTKEITKFIKEDLRRFRTAEHSSNFEEFVDVSRKGVELSHELESLFLHYNVDKATLDEMQGTLTRMMLHLEQLKKQLPPVEPEPCKKKTSES
;
A
#
# COMPACT_ATOMS: atom_id res chain seq x y z
N GLY A 1 16.51 -25.80 -8.29
CA GLY A 1 16.10 -25.96 -6.91
C GLY A 1 16.47 -24.74 -6.07
N ALA A 2 15.98 -24.65 -4.82
CA ALA A 2 16.34 -23.57 -3.90
C ALA A 2 17.84 -23.62 -3.57
N THR A 3 18.51 -22.47 -3.59
CA THR A 3 19.91 -22.35 -3.20
C THR A 3 20.08 -22.31 -1.67
N GLN A 4 19.03 -21.89 -0.97
CA GLN A 4 19.01 -21.82 0.48
C GLN A 4 17.58 -21.87 1.00
N ILE A 5 17.33 -22.63 2.07
CA ILE A 5 16.07 -22.64 2.80
C ILE A 5 16.35 -22.21 4.23
N THR A 6 15.75 -21.13 4.67
CA THR A 6 15.86 -20.63 6.04
C THR A 6 14.53 -20.76 6.76
N LYS A 7 14.48 -21.57 7.82
CA LYS A 7 13.29 -21.71 8.66
C LYS A 7 13.26 -20.60 9.70
N LEU A 8 12.20 -19.80 9.66
CA LEU A 8 11.98 -18.71 10.62
C LEU A 8 10.81 -19.07 11.54
N ARG A 9 10.93 -18.70 12.82
CA ARG A 9 9.81 -18.64 13.73
C ARG A 9 9.36 -17.17 13.79
N SER A 10 8.11 -16.89 13.45
CA SER A 10 7.55 -15.56 13.50
C SER A 10 6.11 -15.60 14.02
N HIS A 11 5.69 -14.51 14.64
CA HIS A 11 4.27 -14.27 14.94
C HIS A 11 3.71 -13.33 13.87
N MET A 12 2.57 -13.73 13.31
CA MET A 12 1.86 -12.93 12.32
C MET A 12 0.60 -12.36 12.96
N TYR A 13 0.34 -11.10 12.71
CA TYR A 13 -0.84 -10.38 13.19
C TYR A 13 -1.58 -9.79 12.01
N ILE A 14 -2.91 -9.90 12.05
CA ILE A 14 -3.82 -9.25 11.11
C ILE A 14 -4.64 -8.25 11.92
N VAL A 15 -4.73 -7.03 11.42
CA VAL A 15 -5.49 -5.96 12.06
C VAL A 15 -6.42 -5.36 11.04
N ASP A 16 -7.73 -5.47 11.29
CA ASP A 16 -8.78 -5.02 10.39
C ASP A 16 -9.51 -3.80 10.97
N PHE A 17 -9.84 -2.86 10.10
CA PHE A 17 -10.63 -1.68 10.38
C PHE A 17 -11.70 -1.54 9.32
N ALA A 18 -12.87 -1.04 9.72
CA ALA A 18 -13.91 -0.61 8.79
C ALA A 18 -13.99 0.92 8.77
N LEU A 19 -14.10 1.49 7.58
CA LEU A 19 -14.44 2.89 7.37
C LEU A 19 -15.96 3.10 7.48
N GLU A 20 -16.41 4.34 7.58
CA GLU A 20 -17.86 4.67 7.68
C GLU A 20 -18.63 4.25 6.43
N ASN A 21 -18.00 4.31 5.26
CA ASN A 21 -18.58 3.86 4.00
C ASN A 21 -18.54 2.33 3.80
N GLY A 22 -18.09 1.56 4.79
CA GLY A 22 -18.01 0.10 4.75
C GLY A 22 -16.74 -0.45 4.12
N THR A 23 -15.83 0.38 3.63
CA THR A 23 -14.55 -0.09 3.09
C THR A 23 -13.68 -0.69 4.19
N GLU A 24 -13.16 -1.88 3.96
CA GLU A 24 -12.25 -2.54 4.90
C GLU A 24 -10.81 -2.12 4.64
N ILE A 25 -10.09 -1.76 5.71
CA ILE A 25 -8.65 -1.53 5.72
C ILE A 25 -8.00 -2.62 6.55
N SER A 26 -7.15 -3.42 5.94
CA SER A 26 -6.51 -4.57 6.59
C SER A 26 -5.01 -4.48 6.50
N TYR A 27 -4.34 -4.71 7.61
CA TYR A 27 -2.88 -4.77 7.71
C TYR A 27 -2.45 -6.14 8.21
N VAL A 28 -1.36 -6.62 7.64
CA VAL A 28 -0.62 -7.78 8.13
C VAL A 28 0.76 -7.33 8.53
N PHE A 29 1.22 -7.73 9.71
CA PHE A 29 2.61 -7.60 10.07
C PHE A 29 3.13 -8.86 10.77
N ASN A 30 4.40 -9.12 10.58
CA ASN A 30 5.07 -10.23 11.23
C ASN A 30 6.26 -9.74 12.05
N ILE A 31 6.49 -10.42 13.17
CA ILE A 31 7.63 -10.18 14.05
C ILE A 31 8.64 -11.29 13.81
N THR A 32 9.81 -10.95 13.29
CA THR A 32 10.90 -11.91 13.09
C THR A 32 11.77 -12.03 14.34
N LYS A 33 12.56 -13.10 14.43
CA LYS A 33 13.46 -13.40 15.57
C LYS A 33 14.50 -12.29 15.86
N HIS A 34 14.70 -11.36 14.94
CA HIS A 34 15.65 -10.24 15.09
C HIS A 34 14.93 -8.89 15.29
N ASP A 35 13.72 -8.92 15.87
CA ASP A 35 12.91 -7.73 16.16
C ASP A 35 12.68 -6.80 14.94
N LYS A 36 12.75 -7.38 13.73
CA LYS A 36 12.39 -6.66 12.52
C LYS A 36 10.93 -6.95 12.18
N TYR A 37 10.20 -5.90 11.98
CA TYR A 37 8.78 -5.94 11.67
C TYR A 37 8.58 -5.66 10.20
N PHE A 38 7.89 -6.55 9.50
CA PHE A 38 7.51 -6.35 8.12
C PHE A 38 6.00 -6.07 8.08
N LEU A 39 5.62 -4.94 7.51
CA LEU A 39 4.24 -4.50 7.43
C LEU A 39 3.78 -4.45 5.98
N GLN A 40 2.59 -4.97 5.74
CA GLN A 40 1.89 -4.90 4.48
C GLN A 40 0.42 -4.50 4.72
N ARG A 41 -0.10 -3.57 3.92
CA ARG A 41 -1.54 -3.37 3.82
C ARG A 41 -2.09 -4.37 2.80
N MET A 42 -3.18 -5.06 3.17
CA MET A 42 -3.83 -6.06 2.32
C MET A 42 -5.08 -5.51 1.63
N ARG A 43 -5.80 -4.64 2.33
CA ARG A 43 -7.05 -4.01 1.85
C ARG A 43 -7.00 -2.49 2.05
N PRO A 44 -7.64 -1.72 1.16
CA PRO A 44 -8.49 -2.09 0.01
C PRO A 44 -7.71 -2.58 -1.21
N TYR A 45 -6.40 -2.41 -1.22
CA TYR A 45 -5.47 -2.96 -2.22
C TYR A 45 -4.13 -3.28 -1.55
N ALA A 46 -3.48 -4.32 -2.05
CA ALA A 46 -2.22 -4.81 -1.49
C ALA A 46 -1.07 -3.81 -1.73
N MET A 47 -0.33 -3.48 -0.66
CA MET A 47 0.83 -2.61 -0.74
C MET A 47 1.82 -2.91 0.38
N VAL A 48 3.04 -3.23 0.02
CA VAL A 48 4.14 -3.37 0.98
C VAL A 48 4.47 -2.01 1.56
N GLN A 49 4.48 -1.90 2.90
CA GLN A 49 4.79 -0.65 3.60
C GLN A 49 6.25 -0.60 4.07
N GLY A 50 6.91 -1.75 4.18
CA GLY A 50 8.33 -1.83 4.49
C GLY A 50 8.65 -2.53 5.79
N LYS A 51 9.86 -2.24 6.28
CA LYS A 51 10.40 -2.80 7.54
C LYS A 51 10.45 -1.72 8.58
N TYR A 52 10.07 -2.06 9.80
CA TYR A 52 10.04 -1.18 10.95
C TYR A 52 10.91 -1.73 12.08
N ALA A 53 11.42 -0.84 12.92
CA ALA A 53 12.30 -1.22 14.02
C ALA A 53 11.52 -1.79 15.21
N ASP A 54 10.31 -1.26 15.47
CA ASP A 54 9.52 -1.67 16.62
C ASP A 54 8.00 -1.55 16.38
N THR A 55 7.22 -2.01 17.36
CA THR A 55 5.76 -1.95 17.34
C THR A 55 5.21 -0.52 17.44
N LYS A 56 5.97 0.42 18.01
CA LYS A 56 5.54 1.83 18.12
C LYS A 56 5.53 2.48 16.75
N GLU A 57 6.54 2.20 15.94
CA GLU A 57 6.61 2.69 14.56
C GLU A 57 5.49 2.12 13.71
N ILE A 58 5.20 0.81 13.81
CA ILE A 58 4.05 0.19 13.13
C ILE A 58 2.75 0.83 13.56
N THR A 59 2.54 0.99 14.88
CA THR A 59 1.33 1.60 15.41
C THR A 59 1.15 3.03 14.92
N LYS A 60 2.25 3.81 14.89
CA LYS A 60 2.24 5.18 14.36
C LYS A 60 1.87 5.18 12.87
N PHE A 61 2.49 4.30 12.09
CA PHE A 61 2.19 4.19 10.66
C PHE A 61 0.72 3.84 10.42
N ILE A 62 0.20 2.77 11.06
CA ILE A 62 -1.19 2.32 10.88
C ILE A 62 -2.18 3.44 11.25
N LYS A 63 -1.94 4.14 12.37
CA LYS A 63 -2.79 5.27 12.78
C LYS A 63 -2.81 6.39 11.75
N GLU A 64 -1.64 6.74 11.20
CA GLU A 64 -1.51 7.79 10.21
C GLU A 64 -2.15 7.41 8.87
N ASP A 65 -1.89 6.19 8.39
CA ASP A 65 -2.47 5.68 7.15
C ASP A 65 -4.00 5.56 7.26
N LEU A 66 -4.50 5.01 8.37
CA LEU A 66 -5.94 4.92 8.64
C LEU A 66 -6.61 6.30 8.71
N ARG A 67 -5.94 7.30 9.32
CA ARG A 67 -6.43 8.68 9.36
C ARG A 67 -6.57 9.25 7.95
N ARG A 68 -5.61 9.00 7.07
CA ARG A 68 -5.68 9.44 5.67
C ARG A 68 -6.81 8.79 4.91
N PHE A 69 -7.03 7.48 5.11
CA PHE A 69 -8.17 6.78 4.52
C PHE A 69 -9.51 7.33 5.01
N ARG A 70 -9.64 7.63 6.31
CA ARG A 70 -10.85 8.26 6.86
C ARG A 70 -11.11 9.65 6.28
N THR A 71 -10.07 10.42 6.05
CA THR A 71 -10.23 11.71 5.35
C THR A 71 -10.63 11.49 3.89
N ALA A 72 -10.01 10.53 3.21
CA ALA A 72 -10.26 10.27 1.80
C ALA A 72 -11.65 9.68 1.52
N GLU A 73 -12.23 8.90 2.46
CA GLU A 73 -13.57 8.29 2.28
C GLU A 73 -14.70 9.31 2.10
N HIS A 74 -14.50 10.56 2.57
CA HIS A 74 -15.45 11.66 2.37
C HIS A 74 -15.38 12.30 0.98
N SER A 75 -14.40 11.90 0.16
CA SER A 75 -14.31 12.34 -1.23
C SER A 75 -15.29 11.59 -2.11
N SER A 76 -15.98 12.30 -3.00
CA SER A 76 -16.82 11.68 -4.04
C SER A 76 -16.05 10.78 -5.00
N ASN A 77 -14.73 10.91 -5.06
CA ASN A 77 -13.83 10.14 -5.94
C ASN A 77 -13.11 9.00 -5.21
N PHE A 78 -13.57 8.63 -4.01
CA PHE A 78 -12.88 7.61 -3.19
C PHE A 78 -12.90 6.23 -3.85
N GLU A 79 -14.03 5.81 -4.39
CA GLU A 79 -14.18 4.52 -5.05
C GLU A 79 -13.29 4.44 -6.30
N GLU A 80 -13.29 5.47 -7.12
CA GLU A 80 -12.42 5.56 -8.30
C GLU A 80 -10.94 5.54 -7.93
N PHE A 81 -10.56 6.21 -6.84
CA PHE A 81 -9.20 6.14 -6.32
C PHE A 81 -8.80 4.71 -5.95
N VAL A 82 -9.67 3.99 -5.24
CA VAL A 82 -9.42 2.60 -4.85
C VAL A 82 -9.29 1.71 -6.09
N ASP A 83 -10.15 1.89 -7.09
CA ASP A 83 -10.13 1.12 -8.32
C ASP A 83 -8.88 1.41 -9.16
N VAL A 84 -8.46 2.67 -9.27
CA VAL A 84 -7.19 3.03 -9.95
C VAL A 84 -6.00 2.41 -9.24
N SER A 85 -6.01 2.38 -7.91
CA SER A 85 -4.94 1.78 -7.12
C SER A 85 -4.88 0.25 -7.28
N ARG A 86 -6.04 -0.43 -7.35
CA ARG A 86 -6.13 -1.86 -7.66
C ARG A 86 -5.59 -2.18 -9.04
N LYS A 87 -5.94 -1.38 -10.06
CA LYS A 87 -5.40 -1.52 -11.42
C LYS A 87 -3.89 -1.35 -11.46
N GLY A 88 -3.31 -0.49 -10.62
CA GLY A 88 -1.86 -0.36 -10.49
C GLY A 88 -1.19 -1.65 -9.99
N VAL A 89 -1.80 -2.34 -9.02
CA VAL A 89 -1.33 -3.64 -8.54
C VAL A 89 -1.47 -4.71 -9.62
N GLU A 90 -2.63 -4.76 -10.29
CA GLU A 90 -2.90 -5.69 -11.39
C GLU A 90 -1.91 -5.50 -12.54
N LEU A 91 -1.63 -4.25 -12.95
CA LEU A 91 -0.64 -3.94 -13.97
C LEU A 91 0.74 -4.52 -13.64
N SER A 92 1.16 -4.47 -12.39
CA SER A 92 2.45 -5.06 -11.97
C SER A 92 2.48 -6.58 -12.19
N HIS A 93 1.38 -7.28 -11.87
CA HIS A 93 1.25 -8.71 -12.12
C HIS A 93 1.23 -9.04 -13.62
N GLU A 94 0.50 -8.28 -14.42
CA GLU A 94 0.41 -8.49 -15.87
C GLU A 94 1.76 -8.27 -16.56
N LEU A 95 2.54 -7.25 -16.14
CA LEU A 95 3.90 -7.03 -16.67
C LEU A 95 4.83 -8.20 -16.34
N GLU A 96 4.78 -8.73 -15.12
CA GLU A 96 5.56 -9.91 -14.73
C GLU A 96 5.11 -11.15 -15.53
N SER A 97 3.81 -11.38 -15.64
CA SER A 97 3.23 -12.49 -16.40
C SER A 97 3.65 -12.43 -17.87
N LEU A 98 3.59 -11.26 -18.49
CA LEU A 98 4.02 -11.07 -19.87
C LEU A 98 5.47 -11.49 -20.06
N PHE A 99 6.37 -11.03 -19.20
CA PHE A 99 7.80 -11.29 -19.32
C PHE A 99 8.15 -12.77 -19.05
N LEU A 100 7.49 -13.38 -18.05
CA LEU A 100 7.80 -14.78 -17.66
C LEU A 100 7.22 -15.83 -18.60
N HIS A 101 6.13 -15.52 -19.32
CA HIS A 101 5.43 -16.51 -20.15
C HIS A 101 5.56 -16.26 -21.66
N TYR A 102 6.05 -15.11 -22.08
CA TYR A 102 6.16 -14.74 -23.49
C TYR A 102 7.58 -14.27 -23.82
N ASN A 103 7.99 -14.48 -25.06
CA ASN A 103 9.28 -14.00 -25.56
C ASN A 103 9.15 -12.51 -25.92
N VAL A 104 9.46 -11.63 -24.98
CA VAL A 104 9.34 -10.18 -25.15
C VAL A 104 10.68 -9.63 -25.63
N ASP A 105 10.67 -8.91 -26.75
CA ASP A 105 11.86 -8.26 -27.28
C ASP A 105 12.22 -6.98 -26.53
N LYS A 106 13.45 -6.51 -26.78
CA LYS A 106 13.96 -5.31 -26.10
C LYS A 106 13.18 -4.04 -26.47
N ALA A 107 12.74 -3.91 -27.72
CA ALA A 107 12.00 -2.73 -28.18
C ALA A 107 10.65 -2.59 -27.45
N THR A 108 9.95 -3.70 -27.27
CA THR A 108 8.70 -3.75 -26.49
C THR A 108 8.93 -3.37 -25.03
N LEU A 109 10.01 -3.87 -24.39
CA LEU A 109 10.36 -3.49 -23.02
C LEU A 109 10.72 -2.01 -22.90
N ASP A 110 11.48 -1.46 -23.85
CA ASP A 110 11.84 -0.05 -23.87
C ASP A 110 10.60 0.86 -24.03
N GLU A 111 9.62 0.46 -24.84
CA GLU A 111 8.32 1.15 -24.97
C GLU A 111 7.53 1.15 -23.66
N MET A 112 7.40 -0.02 -23.01
CA MET A 112 6.73 -0.16 -21.72
C MET A 112 7.39 0.69 -20.64
N GLN A 113 8.72 0.65 -20.54
CA GLN A 113 9.48 1.47 -19.61
C GLN A 113 9.24 2.96 -19.86
N GLY A 114 9.25 3.39 -21.11
CA GLY A 114 8.96 4.77 -21.49
C GLY A 114 7.55 5.20 -21.09
N THR A 115 6.56 4.33 -21.24
CA THR A 115 5.17 4.60 -20.85
C THR A 115 5.02 4.73 -19.33
N LEU A 116 5.61 3.82 -18.56
CA LEU A 116 5.61 3.89 -17.10
C LEU A 116 6.34 5.13 -16.59
N THR A 117 7.48 5.47 -17.19
CA THR A 117 8.24 6.68 -16.83
C THR A 117 7.41 7.94 -17.06
N ARG A 118 6.71 8.06 -18.21
CA ARG A 118 5.81 9.20 -18.48
C ARG A 118 4.70 9.31 -17.46
N MET A 119 4.09 8.17 -17.06
CA MET A 119 3.05 8.16 -16.02
C MET A 119 3.58 8.63 -14.67
N MET A 120 4.76 8.15 -14.26
CA MET A 120 5.40 8.60 -13.02
C MET A 120 5.70 10.09 -13.02
N LEU A 121 6.24 10.62 -14.12
CA LEU A 121 6.50 12.06 -14.26
C LEU A 121 5.21 12.88 -14.21
N HIS A 122 4.14 12.38 -14.84
CA HIS A 122 2.82 13.03 -14.76
C HIS A 122 2.29 13.08 -13.33
N LEU A 123 2.40 11.99 -12.57
CA LEU A 123 2.02 11.97 -11.15
C LEU A 123 2.82 12.99 -10.32
N GLU A 124 4.13 13.12 -10.56
CA GLU A 124 4.96 14.13 -9.88
C GLU A 124 4.55 15.57 -10.24
N GLN A 125 4.15 15.82 -11.47
CA GLN A 125 3.61 17.11 -11.89
C GLN A 125 2.28 17.42 -11.19
N LEU A 126 1.37 16.43 -11.13
CA LEU A 126 0.08 16.59 -10.43
C LEU A 126 0.28 16.90 -8.95
N LYS A 127 1.21 16.23 -8.26
CA LYS A 127 1.54 16.52 -6.86
C LYS A 127 2.00 17.95 -6.62
N LYS A 128 2.63 18.58 -7.61
CA LYS A 128 3.07 19.99 -7.53
C LYS A 128 1.94 20.98 -7.81
N GLN A 129 0.92 20.57 -8.56
CA GLN A 129 -0.18 21.44 -9.01
C GLN A 129 -1.40 21.36 -8.10
N LEU A 130 -1.65 20.18 -7.51
CA LEU A 130 -2.81 19.95 -6.68
C LEU A 130 -2.56 20.40 -5.23
N PRO A 131 -3.55 21.00 -4.58
CA PRO A 131 -3.43 21.36 -3.17
C PRO A 131 -3.32 20.09 -2.32
N PRO A 132 -2.46 20.07 -1.28
CA PRO A 132 -2.38 18.95 -0.36
C PRO A 132 -3.69 18.80 0.44
N VAL A 133 -4.09 17.56 0.70
CA VAL A 133 -5.21 17.26 1.60
C VAL A 133 -4.68 17.21 3.02
N GLU A 134 -5.21 18.06 3.92
CA GLU A 134 -4.93 17.99 5.33
C GLU A 134 -5.80 16.90 5.98
N PRO A 135 -5.21 15.88 6.60
CA PRO A 135 -5.96 14.84 7.27
C PRO A 135 -6.73 15.40 8.47
N GLU A 136 -7.96 14.97 8.66
CA GLU A 136 -8.78 15.39 9.80
C GLU A 136 -8.05 15.23 11.15
N PRO A 137 -8.21 16.17 12.08
CA PRO A 137 -7.64 16.03 13.41
C PRO A 137 -8.24 14.83 14.12
N CYS A 138 -7.38 14.06 14.78
CA CYS A 138 -7.81 12.89 15.56
C CYS A 138 -8.84 13.32 16.60
N LYS A 139 -10.10 12.93 16.44
CA LYS A 139 -11.16 13.14 17.47
C LYS A 139 -10.68 12.45 18.74
N LYS A 140 -10.26 13.22 19.75
CA LYS A 140 -10.06 12.68 21.10
C LYS A 140 -11.40 12.12 21.53
N LYS A 141 -11.47 10.79 21.78
CA LYS A 141 -12.60 10.24 22.52
C LYS A 141 -12.62 10.98 23.86
N THR A 142 -13.58 11.84 24.06
CA THR A 142 -13.98 12.30 25.40
C THR A 142 -14.41 11.03 26.12
N SER A 143 -13.58 10.61 27.05
CA SER A 143 -13.97 9.62 28.05
C SER A 143 -15.01 10.32 28.93
N GLU A 144 -16.28 10.14 28.60
CA GLU A 144 -17.34 10.38 29.57
C GLU A 144 -17.27 9.26 30.61
N SER A 145 -17.13 9.73 31.81
CA SER A 145 -17.09 8.99 33.08
C SER A 145 -18.35 8.19 33.34
#